data_0e106af2933a593cd4994e4326b72edb
#
_entry.id   0e106af2933a593cd4994e4326b72edb
#
_cell.length_a   1.000
_cell.length_b   1.000
_cell.length_c   1.000
_cell.angle_alpha   90.00
_cell.angle_beta   90.00
_cell.angle_gamma   90.00
#
_symmetry.space_group_name_H-M   'P 1'
#
loop_
_entity.id
_entity.type
_entity.pdbx_description
1 polymer ?
#
loop_
_entity_poly.entity_id
_entity_poly.type
_entity_poly.pdbx_seq_one_letter_code
_entity_poly.pdbx_strand_id
1 'polypeptide(L)'
;MPDSFPTTDMALTHILVVSDVPESNRWYQDVLGAEQYREYETSAVLSFNGVWLLLVGGGDPTPDKPEVLFLPPDARKVSHSFTVRVENCQASYETLKGRGAEFLTPPYDWGGEIRCFFADPDGHLWEISQLTA
;
A
#
# COMPACT_ATOMS: atom_id res chain seq x y z
N MET A 1 31.30 -5.10 12.71
CA MET A 1 30.90 -4.17 13.76
C MET A 1 29.46 -4.39 14.15
N PRO A 2 29.20 -4.54 15.43
CA PRO A 2 27.84 -4.70 15.89
C PRO A 2 26.97 -3.48 15.62
N ASP A 3 27.60 -2.34 15.35
CA ASP A 3 26.86 -1.10 15.10
C ASP A 3 26.51 -0.89 13.65
N SER A 4 26.80 -1.83 12.77
CA SER A 4 26.42 -1.67 11.38
C SER A 4 24.90 -1.67 11.26
N PHE A 5 24.37 -0.59 10.67
CA PHE A 5 22.96 -0.45 10.39
C PHE A 5 22.81 0.47 9.16
N PRO A 6 22.12 0.01 8.11
CA PRO A 6 21.45 -1.28 7.98
C PRO A 6 22.39 -2.38 7.50
N THR A 7 21.98 -3.63 7.68
CA THR A 7 22.61 -4.76 7.00
C THR A 7 21.68 -5.21 5.87
N THR A 8 22.22 -5.96 4.92
CA THR A 8 21.48 -6.31 3.70
C THR A 8 20.30 -7.25 3.93
N ASP A 9 20.28 -7.91 5.09
CA ASP A 9 19.19 -8.84 5.42
C ASP A 9 18.05 -8.19 6.22
N MET A 10 18.18 -6.91 6.52
CA MET A 10 17.10 -6.18 7.17
C MET A 10 16.04 -5.81 6.15
N ALA A 11 14.80 -6.19 6.41
CA ALA A 11 13.68 -5.91 5.53
C ALA A 11 12.85 -4.76 6.09
N LEU A 12 12.46 -3.85 5.19
CA LEU A 12 11.52 -2.79 5.54
C LEU A 12 10.11 -3.31 5.32
N THR A 13 9.26 -3.19 6.34
CA THR A 13 7.86 -3.58 6.24
C THR A 13 7.00 -2.35 6.47
N HIS A 14 6.00 -2.16 5.61
CA HIS A 14 5.02 -1.10 5.77
C HIS A 14 3.84 -1.63 6.56
N ILE A 15 3.51 -0.97 7.66
CA ILE A 15 2.31 -1.30 8.45
C ILE A 15 1.17 -0.44 7.93
N LEU A 16 0.10 -1.08 7.51
CA LEU A 16 -1.11 -0.41 7.05
C LEU A 16 -2.23 -0.75 8.03
N VAL A 17 -2.75 0.28 8.69
CA VAL A 17 -3.88 0.10 9.60
C VAL A 17 -5.15 0.08 8.77
N VAL A 18 -5.94 -0.99 8.92
CA VAL A 18 -7.15 -1.22 8.14
C VAL A 18 -8.31 -1.52 9.07
N SER A 19 -9.53 -1.25 8.59
CA SER A 19 -10.73 -1.48 9.39
C SER A 19 -11.18 -2.94 9.36
N ASP A 20 -10.84 -3.67 8.31
CA ASP A 20 -11.25 -5.06 8.12
C ASP A 20 -10.10 -5.83 7.47
N VAL A 21 -9.33 -6.55 8.30
CA VAL A 21 -8.13 -7.24 7.82
C VAL A 21 -8.45 -8.27 6.75
N PRO A 22 -9.44 -9.17 6.91
CA PRO A 22 -9.74 -10.12 5.84
C PRO A 22 -10.14 -9.47 4.51
N GLU A 23 -10.93 -8.41 4.54
CA GLU A 23 -11.34 -7.69 3.34
C GLU A 23 -10.13 -7.05 2.65
N SER A 24 -9.29 -6.36 3.40
CA SER A 24 -8.10 -5.72 2.85
C SER A 24 -7.10 -6.76 2.33
N ASN A 25 -6.94 -7.86 3.04
CA ASN A 25 -6.07 -8.94 2.60
C ASN A 25 -6.50 -9.47 1.22
N ARG A 26 -7.80 -9.66 1.01
CA ARG A 26 -8.32 -10.06 -0.28
C ARG A 26 -8.09 -9.00 -1.35
N TRP A 27 -8.32 -7.73 -1.01
CA TRP A 27 -8.14 -6.63 -1.94
C TRP A 27 -6.71 -6.54 -2.45
N TYR A 28 -5.73 -6.64 -1.54
CA TYR A 28 -4.32 -6.56 -1.94
C TYR A 28 -3.91 -7.72 -2.83
N GLN A 29 -4.49 -8.89 -2.63
CA GLN A 29 -4.25 -10.03 -3.50
C GLN A 29 -4.95 -9.88 -4.85
N ASP A 30 -6.25 -9.56 -4.82
CA ASP A 30 -7.08 -9.56 -6.03
C ASP A 30 -6.81 -8.37 -6.93
N VAL A 31 -6.56 -7.21 -6.37
CA VAL A 31 -6.37 -5.96 -7.12
C VAL A 31 -4.90 -5.75 -7.45
N LEU A 32 -4.04 -5.72 -6.44
CA LEU A 32 -2.63 -5.44 -6.63
C LEU A 32 -1.79 -6.65 -7.00
N GLY A 33 -2.31 -7.85 -6.83
CA GLY A 33 -1.54 -9.05 -7.10
C GLY A 33 -0.49 -9.34 -6.05
N ALA A 34 -0.64 -8.81 -4.84
CA ALA A 34 0.26 -9.15 -3.75
C ALA A 34 0.10 -10.62 -3.37
N GLU A 35 1.15 -11.20 -2.84
CA GLU A 35 1.12 -12.59 -2.40
C GLU A 35 0.99 -12.64 -0.90
N GLN A 36 0.01 -13.40 -0.41
CA GLN A 36 -0.14 -13.62 1.02
C GLN A 36 0.99 -14.51 1.52
N TYR A 37 1.69 -14.03 2.54
CA TYR A 37 2.70 -14.83 3.22
C TYR A 37 2.11 -15.53 4.43
N ARG A 38 1.38 -14.79 5.27
CA ARG A 38 0.71 -15.34 6.45
C ARG A 38 -0.56 -14.55 6.75
N GLU A 39 -1.53 -15.24 7.33
CA GLU A 39 -2.74 -14.61 7.83
C GLU A 39 -2.93 -15.03 9.29
N TYR A 40 -3.13 -14.04 10.14
CA TYR A 40 -3.45 -14.24 11.54
C TYR A 40 -4.86 -13.73 11.80
N GLU A 41 -5.37 -13.88 13.01
CA GLU A 41 -6.72 -13.44 13.34
C GLU A 41 -6.90 -11.93 13.14
N THR A 42 -5.89 -11.14 13.56
CA THR A 42 -5.99 -9.67 13.54
C THR A 42 -4.95 -8.99 12.65
N SER A 43 -4.27 -9.76 11.81
CA SER A 43 -3.26 -9.21 10.92
C SER A 43 -3.02 -10.12 9.73
N ALA A 44 -2.40 -9.58 8.70
CA ALA A 44 -1.99 -10.35 7.53
C ALA A 44 -0.68 -9.79 6.99
N VAL A 45 0.20 -10.68 6.55
CA VAL A 45 1.48 -10.32 5.96
C VAL A 45 1.45 -10.69 4.49
N LEU A 46 1.72 -9.71 3.64
CA LEU A 46 1.78 -9.92 2.21
C LEU A 46 3.09 -9.39 1.66
N SER A 47 3.46 -9.85 0.47
CA SER A 47 4.59 -9.27 -0.24
C SER A 47 4.12 -8.78 -1.61
N PHE A 48 4.69 -7.67 -2.03
CA PHE A 48 4.44 -7.09 -3.34
C PHE A 48 5.81 -6.79 -3.95
N ASN A 49 6.23 -7.61 -4.90
CA ASN A 49 7.53 -7.45 -5.57
C ASN A 49 8.68 -7.22 -4.59
N GLY A 50 8.75 -8.06 -3.55
CA GLY A 50 9.81 -7.97 -2.56
C GLY A 50 9.60 -6.93 -1.47
N VAL A 51 8.52 -6.18 -1.51
CA VAL A 51 8.15 -5.23 -0.47
C VAL A 51 7.14 -5.89 0.45
N TRP A 52 7.38 -5.77 1.76
CA TRP A 52 6.49 -6.37 2.75
C TRP A 52 5.41 -5.40 3.17
N LEU A 53 4.19 -5.91 3.23
CA LEU A 53 3.02 -5.17 3.72
C LEU A 53 2.45 -5.95 4.90
N LEU A 54 2.24 -5.24 6.02
CA LEU A 54 1.62 -5.82 7.20
C LEU A 54 0.30 -5.09 7.47
N LEU A 55 -0.80 -5.80 7.26
CA LEU A 55 -2.13 -5.24 7.54
C LEU A 55 -2.47 -5.54 8.99
N VAL A 56 -2.88 -4.52 9.73
CA VAL A 56 -3.26 -4.67 11.13
C VAL A 56 -4.56 -3.93 11.38
N GLY A 57 -5.36 -4.45 12.31
CA GLY A 57 -6.51 -3.71 12.80
C GLY A 57 -6.06 -2.54 13.66
N GLY A 58 -6.90 -1.52 13.76
CA GLY A 58 -6.61 -0.38 14.60
C GLY A 58 -6.61 -0.74 16.08
N GLY A 59 -6.11 0.14 16.90
CA GLY A 59 -6.09 -0.11 18.32
C GLY A 59 -5.59 1.05 19.15
N ASP A 60 -5.81 0.91 20.43
CA ASP A 60 -5.42 1.88 21.45
C ASP A 60 -3.90 1.87 21.64
N PRO A 61 -3.37 2.88 22.34
CA PRO A 61 -1.97 2.86 22.70
C PRO A 61 -1.60 1.61 23.50
N THR A 62 -0.37 1.19 23.35
CA THR A 62 0.16 0.01 24.04
C THR A 62 1.40 0.42 24.83
N PRO A 63 1.93 -0.44 25.72
CA PRO A 63 3.12 -0.07 26.49
C PRO A 63 4.34 0.28 25.65
N ASP A 64 4.44 -0.27 24.43
CA ASP A 64 5.58 -0.01 23.53
C ASP A 64 5.30 1.12 22.53
N LYS A 65 4.09 1.68 22.53
CA LYS A 65 3.76 2.90 21.76
C LYS A 65 2.76 3.73 22.57
N PRO A 66 3.19 4.26 23.72
CA PRO A 66 2.29 5.00 24.59
C PRO A 66 1.76 6.25 23.88
N GLU A 67 0.49 6.54 24.09
CA GLU A 67 -0.23 7.69 23.53
C GLU A 67 -0.37 7.65 22.01
N VAL A 68 0.02 6.56 21.34
CA VAL A 68 -0.12 6.44 19.89
C VAL A 68 -1.27 5.49 19.56
N LEU A 69 -2.28 6.02 18.91
CA LEU A 69 -3.41 5.25 18.40
C LEU A 69 -3.12 4.78 16.98
N PHE A 70 -3.47 3.54 16.69
CA PHE A 70 -3.47 3.04 15.31
C PHE A 70 -4.87 3.18 14.75
N LEU A 71 -5.02 4.04 13.75
CA LEU A 71 -6.31 4.30 13.09
C LEU A 71 -6.14 4.18 11.58
N PRO A 72 -7.21 3.76 10.86
CA PRO A 72 -7.20 3.87 9.41
C PRO A 72 -7.00 5.32 8.97
N PRO A 73 -6.51 5.54 7.75
CA PRO A 73 -6.17 6.89 7.29
C PRO A 73 -7.40 7.74 7.03
N ASP A 74 -7.18 9.05 7.01
CA ASP A 74 -8.13 9.98 6.43
C ASP A 74 -7.78 10.11 4.94
N ALA A 75 -8.67 9.65 4.07
CA ALA A 75 -8.40 9.58 2.63
C ALA A 75 -8.12 10.94 1.99
N ARG A 76 -8.46 12.01 2.66
CA ARG A 76 -8.25 13.37 2.14
C ARG A 76 -7.08 14.10 2.78
N LYS A 77 -6.43 13.51 3.77
CA LYS A 77 -5.32 14.15 4.49
C LYS A 77 -4.16 13.20 4.55
N VAL A 78 -3.55 12.98 3.39
CA VAL A 78 -2.54 11.95 3.21
C VAL A 78 -1.17 12.48 3.60
N SER A 79 -0.52 11.79 4.52
CA SER A 79 0.85 12.11 4.91
C SER A 79 1.84 11.06 4.41
N HIS A 80 1.35 9.97 3.83
CA HIS A 80 2.17 8.88 3.32
C HIS A 80 1.39 8.16 2.22
N SER A 81 2.06 7.84 1.13
CA SER A 81 1.44 7.13 0.03
C SER A 81 2.47 6.24 -0.67
N PHE A 82 2.01 5.48 -1.64
CA PHE A 82 2.85 4.54 -2.38
C PHE A 82 2.84 4.89 -3.85
N THR A 83 3.98 4.72 -4.51
CA THR A 83 4.08 4.88 -5.96
C THR A 83 4.65 3.60 -6.55
N VAL A 84 3.97 3.07 -7.55
CA VAL A 84 4.47 1.96 -8.35
C VAL A 84 4.85 2.51 -9.72
N ARG A 85 6.12 2.39 -10.08
CA ARG A 85 6.57 2.74 -11.43
C ARG A 85 6.15 1.66 -12.39
N VAL A 86 5.48 2.07 -13.47
CA VAL A 86 4.97 1.15 -14.49
C VAL A 86 5.48 1.60 -15.85
N GLU A 87 5.55 0.66 -16.78
CA GLU A 87 6.00 0.94 -18.12
C GLU A 87 4.93 1.67 -18.94
N ASN A 88 3.66 1.35 -18.71
CA ASN A 88 2.54 1.94 -19.43
C ASN A 88 1.40 2.22 -18.44
N CYS A 89 1.25 3.48 -18.09
CA CYS A 89 0.27 3.88 -17.07
C CYS A 89 -1.17 3.62 -17.52
N GLN A 90 -1.49 3.87 -18.78
CA GLN A 90 -2.85 3.62 -19.28
C GLN A 90 -3.20 2.12 -19.21
N ALA A 91 -2.27 1.26 -19.61
CA ALA A 91 -2.51 -0.18 -19.57
C ALA A 91 -2.64 -0.69 -18.13
N SER A 92 -1.80 -0.20 -17.22
CA SER A 92 -1.89 -0.56 -15.81
C SER A 92 -3.17 -0.06 -15.19
N TYR A 93 -3.59 1.16 -15.52
CA TYR A 93 -4.85 1.73 -15.08
C TYR A 93 -6.03 0.81 -15.47
N GLU A 94 -6.07 0.39 -16.73
CA GLU A 94 -7.15 -0.47 -17.21
C GLU A 94 -7.14 -1.83 -16.54
N THR A 95 -5.95 -2.38 -16.35
CA THR A 95 -5.81 -3.67 -15.64
C THR A 95 -6.32 -3.59 -14.21
N LEU A 96 -5.86 -2.59 -13.46
CA LEU A 96 -6.24 -2.46 -12.06
C LEU A 96 -7.72 -2.10 -11.91
N LYS A 97 -8.21 -1.23 -12.79
CA LYS A 97 -9.64 -0.87 -12.79
C LYS A 97 -10.50 -2.09 -13.07
N GLY A 98 -10.07 -2.94 -14.01
CA GLY A 98 -10.77 -4.19 -14.31
C GLY A 98 -10.79 -5.15 -13.13
N ARG A 99 -9.84 -5.05 -12.21
CA ARG A 99 -9.78 -5.86 -11.00
C ARG A 99 -10.55 -5.25 -9.84
N GLY A 100 -11.11 -4.06 -10.01
CA GLY A 100 -11.92 -3.41 -9.00
C GLY A 100 -11.27 -2.23 -8.30
N ALA A 101 -10.10 -1.79 -8.73
CA ALA A 101 -9.49 -0.60 -8.14
C ALA A 101 -10.33 0.64 -8.45
N GLU A 102 -10.52 1.48 -7.45
CA GLU A 102 -11.25 2.72 -7.59
C GLU A 102 -10.27 3.88 -7.73
N PHE A 103 -10.15 4.39 -8.95
CA PHE A 103 -9.25 5.50 -9.23
C PHE A 103 -9.93 6.84 -9.00
N LEU A 104 -9.15 7.81 -8.50
CA LEU A 104 -9.64 9.17 -8.32
C LEU A 104 -9.88 9.85 -9.67
N THR A 105 -8.99 9.60 -10.64
CA THR A 105 -9.12 10.10 -12.01
C THR A 105 -8.50 9.09 -12.97
N PRO A 106 -8.79 9.20 -14.28
CA PRO A 106 -7.98 8.51 -15.29
C PRO A 106 -6.54 9.04 -15.28
N PRO A 107 -5.62 8.38 -15.98
CA PRO A 107 -4.24 8.87 -16.07
C PRO A 107 -4.17 10.31 -16.55
N TYR A 108 -3.29 11.07 -15.93
CA TYR A 108 -3.08 12.47 -16.23
C TYR A 108 -1.64 12.67 -16.70
N ASP A 109 -1.50 13.33 -17.83
CA ASP A 109 -0.19 13.58 -18.46
C ASP A 109 0.35 14.94 -18.01
N TRP A 110 1.46 14.92 -17.26
CA TRP A 110 2.12 16.13 -16.77
C TRP A 110 3.26 16.59 -17.68
N GLY A 111 3.50 15.90 -18.81
CA GLY A 111 4.57 16.24 -19.74
C GLY A 111 5.81 15.38 -19.58
N GLY A 112 6.22 15.06 -18.39
CA GLY A 112 7.36 14.16 -18.12
C GLY A 112 6.95 12.94 -17.37
N GLU A 113 5.70 12.87 -16.97
CA GLU A 113 5.16 11.80 -16.17
C GLU A 113 3.67 11.66 -16.45
N ILE A 114 3.21 10.42 -16.59
CA ILE A 114 1.79 10.10 -16.67
C ILE A 114 1.45 9.31 -15.43
N ARG A 115 0.46 9.76 -14.66
CA ARG A 115 0.17 9.14 -13.38
C ARG A 115 -1.30 9.22 -13.03
N CYS A 116 -1.74 8.34 -12.13
CA CYS A 116 -3.06 8.40 -11.53
C CYS A 116 -3.04 7.70 -10.18
N PHE A 117 -4.01 8.05 -9.34
CA PHE A 117 -4.09 7.59 -7.96
C PHE A 117 -5.33 6.74 -7.77
N PHE A 118 -5.21 5.74 -6.91
CA PHE A 118 -6.33 4.91 -6.46
C PHE A 118 -6.15 4.65 -4.96
N ALA A 119 -7.20 4.18 -4.33
CA ALA A 119 -7.20 3.95 -2.90
C ALA A 119 -7.54 2.50 -2.59
N ASP A 120 -6.99 2.00 -1.48
CA ASP A 120 -7.40 0.72 -0.95
C ASP A 120 -8.75 0.87 -0.21
N PRO A 121 -9.34 -0.20 0.36
CA PRO A 121 -10.66 -0.11 1.00
C PRO A 121 -10.75 0.93 2.13
N ASP A 122 -9.65 1.24 2.80
CA ASP A 122 -9.63 2.21 3.89
C ASP A 122 -9.18 3.60 3.46
N GLY A 123 -8.75 3.77 2.22
CA GLY A 123 -8.29 5.07 1.73
C GLY A 123 -6.78 5.25 1.77
N HIS A 124 -6.00 4.19 2.00
CA HIS A 124 -4.56 4.28 1.76
C HIS A 124 -4.31 4.57 0.30
N LEU A 125 -3.52 5.62 0.03
CA LEU A 125 -3.35 6.14 -1.32
C LEU A 125 -2.22 5.45 -2.05
N TRP A 126 -2.50 4.98 -3.26
CA TRP A 126 -1.57 4.37 -4.17
C TRP A 126 -1.52 5.14 -5.46
N GLU A 127 -0.35 5.16 -6.08
CA GLU A 127 -0.15 5.81 -7.37
C GLU A 127 0.52 4.83 -8.32
N ILE A 128 0.09 4.83 -9.59
CA ILE A 128 0.90 4.25 -10.66
C ILE A 128 1.43 5.41 -11.48
N SER A 129 2.69 5.30 -11.90
CA SER A 129 3.38 6.40 -12.55
C SER A 129 4.32 5.87 -13.62
N GLN A 130 4.22 6.48 -14.81
CA GLN A 130 5.06 6.20 -15.96
C GLN A 130 5.91 7.43 -16.22
N LEU A 131 7.22 7.27 -16.24
CA LEU A 131 8.11 8.35 -16.61
C LEU A 131 8.23 8.39 -18.14
N THR A 132 8.04 9.56 -18.74
CA THR A 132 8.06 9.73 -20.18
C THR A 132 9.25 10.58 -20.66
N ALA A 133 10.06 11.07 -19.72
CA ALA A 133 11.23 11.89 -20.05
C ALA A 133 12.47 11.43 -19.29
#